data_ccd2f04eaea80f98b2f97d115fd4067e
#
_entry.id   ccd2f04eaea80f98b2f97d115fd4067e
#
_cell.length_a   1.000
_cell.length_b   1.000
_cell.length_c   1.000
_cell.angle_alpha   90.00
_cell.angle_beta   90.00
_cell.angle_gamma   90.00
#
_symmetry.space_group_name_H-M   'P 1'
#
loop_
_entity.id
_entity.type
_entity.pdbx_description
1 polymer ?
#
loop_
_entity_poly.entity_id
_entity_poly.type
_entity_poly.pdbx_seq_one_letter_code
_entity_poly.pdbx_strand_id
1 'polypeptide(L)'
;MGAIARIKNGSRSQIKTMSLKDRISEDIKTAMKAKDKVRLNTVRSIKKVIIEDESTVRGKGQDALTEEQELAVLTRLTKQRKDAIAQYNNANRPDLAEKEAAELAIIDEYLPEQISDADIEAIIDGLIAKTGASSAKDMGKVMGPAMKELKGRADGGKVQAIVKSKLAG
;
A
#
# COMPACT_ATOMS: atom_id res chain seq x y z
N MET A 1 4.14 -37.37 21.11
CA MET A 1 4.29 -36.73 19.80
C MET A 1 3.17 -35.73 19.62
N GLY A 2 3.42 -34.44 19.68
CA GLY A 2 2.34 -33.43 19.53
C GLY A 2 2.63 -32.07 20.15
N ALA A 3 3.81 -31.48 19.98
CA ALA A 3 4.12 -30.16 20.55
C ALA A 3 4.68 -29.11 19.56
N ILE A 4 4.54 -29.30 18.26
CA ILE A 4 5.17 -28.41 17.28
C ILE A 4 4.17 -27.56 16.47
N ALA A 5 2.86 -27.78 16.62
CA ALA A 5 1.84 -27.11 15.79
C ALA A 5 1.26 -25.81 16.39
N ARG A 6 1.64 -25.37 17.58
CA ARG A 6 0.97 -24.25 18.30
C ARG A 6 1.67 -22.88 18.23
N ILE A 7 2.87 -22.78 17.68
CA ILE A 7 3.66 -21.52 17.74
C ILE A 7 3.48 -20.63 16.49
N LYS A 8 2.94 -21.15 15.39
CA LYS A 8 2.84 -20.38 14.13
C LYS A 8 1.59 -19.47 14.00
N ASN A 9 0.54 -19.69 14.78
CA ASN A 9 -0.68 -18.90 14.68
C ASN A 9 -0.72 -17.64 15.56
N GLY A 10 0.07 -17.58 16.62
CA GLY A 10 0.13 -16.42 17.51
C GLY A 10 0.87 -15.21 16.89
N SER A 11 1.88 -15.48 16.06
CA SER A 11 2.70 -14.41 15.48
C SER A 11 1.99 -13.60 14.38
N ARG A 12 1.19 -14.25 13.55
CA ARG A 12 0.43 -13.56 12.47
C ARG A 12 -0.73 -12.73 13.00
N SER A 13 -1.37 -13.16 14.06
CA SER A 13 -2.49 -12.45 14.69
C SER A 13 -2.00 -11.21 15.44
N GLN A 14 -0.87 -11.28 16.12
CA GLN A 14 -0.29 -10.13 16.83
C GLN A 14 0.26 -9.05 15.89
N ILE A 15 0.78 -9.45 14.73
CA ILE A 15 1.26 -8.50 13.71
C ILE A 15 0.11 -7.66 13.14
N LYS A 16 -1.11 -8.20 13.08
CA LYS A 16 -2.31 -7.48 12.62
C LYS A 16 -2.80 -6.40 13.59
N THR A 17 -2.43 -6.47 14.87
CA THR A 17 -2.85 -5.52 15.91
C THR A 17 -1.78 -4.47 16.23
N MET A 18 -0.56 -4.61 15.71
CA MET A 18 0.52 -3.63 15.89
C MET A 18 0.32 -2.43 14.96
N SER A 19 0.56 -1.23 15.46
CA SER A 19 0.60 -0.04 14.62
C SER A 19 1.68 -0.17 13.54
N LEU A 20 1.55 0.54 12.44
CA LEU A 20 2.57 0.57 11.39
C LEU A 20 3.94 0.98 11.95
N LYS A 21 3.97 1.96 12.84
CA LYS A 21 5.19 2.44 13.50
C LYS A 21 5.87 1.36 14.33
N ASP A 22 5.09 0.54 15.05
CA ASP A 22 5.62 -0.56 15.84
C ASP A 22 6.16 -1.68 14.95
N ARG A 23 5.44 -2.04 13.89
CA ARG A 23 5.90 -3.00 12.88
C ARG A 23 7.23 -2.58 12.26
N ILE A 24 7.34 -1.32 11.88
CA ILE A 24 8.55 -0.74 11.31
C ILE A 24 9.70 -0.77 12.32
N SER A 25 9.45 -0.45 13.57
CA SER A 25 10.47 -0.47 14.63
C SER A 25 11.01 -1.88 14.87
N GLU A 26 10.15 -2.90 14.86
CA GLU A 26 10.57 -4.30 14.96
C GLU A 26 11.35 -4.75 13.72
N ASP A 27 10.93 -4.34 12.54
CA ASP A 27 11.63 -4.68 11.29
C ASP A 27 13.02 -4.04 11.21
N ILE A 28 13.20 -2.82 11.72
CA ILE A 28 14.53 -2.21 11.84
C ILE A 28 15.46 -3.09 12.69
N LYS A 29 15.00 -3.58 13.84
CA LYS A 29 15.79 -4.47 14.70
C LYS A 29 16.16 -5.77 13.98
N THR A 30 15.20 -6.35 13.28
CA THR A 30 15.39 -7.60 12.53
C THR A 30 16.38 -7.41 11.38
N ALA A 31 16.23 -6.33 10.60
CA ALA A 31 17.13 -6.01 9.50
C ALA A 31 18.55 -5.70 9.96
N MET A 32 18.70 -5.05 11.12
CA MET A 32 20.02 -4.84 11.74
C MET A 32 20.69 -6.15 12.12
N LYS A 33 19.97 -7.06 12.77
CA LYS A 33 20.49 -8.39 13.16
C LYS A 33 20.86 -9.22 11.94
N ALA A 34 20.06 -9.16 10.89
CA ALA A 34 20.30 -9.89 9.64
C ALA A 34 21.38 -9.22 8.76
N LYS A 35 21.85 -8.02 9.11
CA LYS A 35 22.76 -7.20 8.31
C LYS A 35 22.23 -6.89 6.90
N ASP A 36 20.89 -6.87 6.76
CA ASP A 36 20.21 -6.52 5.51
C ASP A 36 20.17 -5.00 5.35
N LYS A 37 21.17 -4.47 4.65
CA LYS A 37 21.35 -3.03 4.45
C LYS A 37 20.22 -2.41 3.61
N VAL A 38 19.74 -3.10 2.59
CA VAL A 38 18.67 -2.59 1.71
C VAL A 38 17.38 -2.47 2.50
N ARG A 39 17.00 -3.52 3.20
CA ARG A 39 15.81 -3.51 4.05
C ARG A 39 15.93 -2.46 5.15
N LEU A 40 17.05 -2.41 5.84
CA LEU A 40 17.28 -1.44 6.91
C LEU A 40 17.12 0.02 6.43
N ASN A 41 17.73 0.36 5.31
CA ASN A 41 17.64 1.70 4.74
C ASN A 41 16.21 2.04 4.31
N THR A 42 15.53 1.10 3.64
CA THR A 42 14.14 1.28 3.19
C THR A 42 13.20 1.49 4.38
N VAL A 43 13.29 0.65 5.40
CA VAL A 43 12.40 0.72 6.58
C VAL A 43 12.66 2.00 7.38
N ARG A 44 13.92 2.43 7.52
CA ARG A 44 14.26 3.72 8.12
C ARG A 44 13.68 4.90 7.33
N SER A 45 13.71 4.83 6.02
CA SER A 45 13.10 5.83 5.13
C SER A 45 11.58 5.95 5.35
N ILE A 46 10.88 4.83 5.47
CA ILE A 46 9.45 4.82 5.81
C ILE A 46 9.21 5.47 7.18
N LYS A 47 9.99 5.08 8.18
CA LYS A 47 9.88 5.63 9.54
C LYS A 47 10.07 7.16 9.56
N LYS A 48 11.04 7.65 8.81
CA LYS A 48 11.31 9.09 8.70
C LYS A 48 10.07 9.84 8.19
N VAL A 49 9.45 9.36 7.11
CA VAL A 49 8.26 9.99 6.53
C VAL A 49 7.07 9.96 7.50
N ILE A 50 6.88 8.85 8.22
CA ILE A 50 5.83 8.75 9.24
C ILE A 50 6.06 9.79 10.35
N ILE A 51 7.28 9.95 10.83
CA ILE A 51 7.60 10.93 11.87
C ILE A 51 7.36 12.36 11.38
N GLU A 52 7.71 12.68 10.14
CA GLU A 52 7.46 13.98 9.51
C GLU A 52 5.96 14.27 9.40
N ASP A 53 5.18 13.30 8.95
CA ASP A 53 3.72 13.44 8.84
C ASP A 53 3.06 13.51 10.25
N GLU A 54 3.53 12.72 11.24
CA GLU A 54 3.09 12.85 12.64
C GLU A 54 3.35 14.24 13.21
N SER A 55 4.52 14.82 12.92
CA SER A 55 4.83 16.18 13.35
C SER A 55 3.84 17.20 12.78
N THR A 56 3.44 17.01 11.52
CA THR A 56 2.48 17.88 10.84
C THR A 56 1.08 17.77 11.47
N VAL A 57 0.61 16.56 11.79
CA VAL A 57 -0.71 16.38 12.40
C VAL A 57 -0.75 16.81 13.87
N ARG A 58 0.37 16.70 14.59
CA ARG A 58 0.48 17.26 15.96
C ARG A 58 0.30 18.77 16.00
N GLY A 59 0.83 19.47 15.02
CA GLY A 59 0.58 20.91 14.87
C GLY A 59 -0.89 21.26 14.70
N LYS A 60 -1.74 20.28 14.34
CA LYS A 60 -3.19 20.41 14.20
C LYS A 60 -3.98 19.78 15.37
N GLY A 61 -3.28 19.33 16.42
CA GLY A 61 -3.90 18.76 17.61
C GLY A 61 -4.20 17.26 17.53
N GLN A 62 -3.56 16.53 16.61
CA GLN A 62 -3.68 15.08 16.49
C GLN A 62 -2.37 14.41 16.94
N ASP A 63 -2.42 13.48 17.88
CA ASP A 63 -1.21 12.89 18.50
C ASP A 63 -0.46 11.91 17.59
N ALA A 64 -1.16 11.15 16.76
CA ALA A 64 -0.58 10.15 15.87
C ALA A 64 -1.35 10.10 14.55
N LEU A 65 -0.76 9.47 13.53
CA LEU A 65 -1.44 9.20 12.27
C LEU A 65 -2.57 8.18 12.48
N THR A 66 -3.67 8.36 11.78
CA THR A 66 -4.71 7.34 11.66
C THR A 66 -4.25 6.23 10.72
N GLU A 67 -4.87 5.06 10.78
CA GLU A 67 -4.60 3.96 9.82
C GLU A 67 -4.75 4.41 8.36
N GLU A 68 -5.72 5.26 8.09
CA GLU A 68 -5.92 5.82 6.75
C GLU A 68 -4.76 6.72 6.32
N GLN A 69 -4.24 7.54 7.23
CA GLN A 69 -3.08 8.39 6.98
C GLN A 69 -1.79 7.58 6.83
N GLU A 70 -1.60 6.53 7.63
CA GLU A 70 -0.50 5.58 7.49
C GLU A 70 -0.52 4.91 6.10
N LEU A 71 -1.70 4.47 5.67
CA LEU A 71 -1.91 3.88 4.36
C LEU A 71 -1.60 4.88 3.23
N ALA A 72 -1.99 6.14 3.39
CA ALA A 72 -1.67 7.20 2.44
C ALA A 72 -0.16 7.45 2.31
N VAL A 73 0.58 7.38 3.42
CA VAL A 73 2.06 7.44 3.41
C VAL A 73 2.65 6.31 2.57
N LEU A 74 2.23 5.07 2.83
CA LEU A 74 2.72 3.90 2.11
C LEU A 74 2.39 3.98 0.61
N THR A 75 1.18 4.37 0.27
CA THR A 75 0.74 4.53 -1.13
C THR A 75 1.55 5.60 -1.86
N ARG A 76 1.83 6.72 -1.21
CA ARG A 76 2.68 7.79 -1.75
C ARG A 76 4.11 7.29 -2.00
N LEU A 77 4.69 6.58 -1.05
CA LEU A 77 6.04 6.01 -1.19
C LEU A 77 6.10 4.98 -2.32
N THR A 78 5.10 4.12 -2.43
CA THR A 78 4.97 3.15 -3.54
C THR A 78 4.93 3.85 -4.89
N LYS A 79 4.12 4.89 -5.02
CA LYS A 79 4.03 5.68 -6.26
C LYS A 79 5.37 6.33 -6.62
N GLN A 80 6.05 6.93 -5.66
CA GLN A 80 7.37 7.54 -5.88
C GLN A 80 8.39 6.53 -6.40
N ARG A 81 8.39 5.30 -5.87
CA ARG A 81 9.29 4.23 -6.35
C ARG A 81 8.94 3.79 -7.76
N LYS A 82 7.67 3.61 -8.07
CA LYS A 82 7.21 3.27 -9.43
C LYS A 82 7.60 4.34 -10.45
N ASP A 83 7.41 5.60 -10.11
CA ASP A 83 7.79 6.73 -10.98
C ASP A 83 9.31 6.78 -11.19
N ALA A 84 10.10 6.56 -10.14
CA ALA A 84 11.56 6.50 -10.22
C ALA A 84 12.05 5.33 -11.09
N ILE A 85 11.45 4.14 -10.94
CA ILE A 85 11.75 2.97 -11.78
C ILE A 85 11.51 3.30 -13.26
N ALA A 86 10.37 3.90 -13.58
CA ALA A 86 10.05 4.29 -14.96
C ALA A 86 11.06 5.30 -15.52
N GLN A 87 11.41 6.32 -14.73
CA GLN A 87 12.40 7.33 -15.12
C GLN A 87 13.79 6.73 -15.36
N TYR A 88 14.26 5.85 -14.46
CA TYR A 88 15.56 5.19 -14.62
C TYR A 88 15.60 4.24 -15.82
N ASN A 89 14.53 3.51 -16.08
CA ASN A 89 14.42 2.67 -17.27
C ASN A 89 14.45 3.52 -18.56
N ASN A 90 13.74 4.65 -18.58
CA ASN A 90 13.76 5.57 -19.72
C ASN A 90 15.13 6.23 -19.91
N ALA A 91 15.88 6.43 -18.84
CA ALA A 91 17.24 6.97 -18.87
C ALA A 91 18.31 5.89 -19.15
N ASN A 92 17.91 4.66 -19.46
CA ASN A 92 18.80 3.51 -19.67
C ASN A 92 19.73 3.24 -18.46
N ARG A 93 19.17 3.34 -17.26
CA ARG A 93 19.85 3.07 -16.00
C ARG A 93 19.14 1.93 -15.23
N PRO A 94 19.20 0.69 -15.77
CA PRO A 94 18.58 -0.48 -15.14
C PRO A 94 19.16 -0.78 -13.75
N ASP A 95 20.41 -0.44 -13.48
CA ASP A 95 21.06 -0.55 -12.18
C ASP A 95 20.32 0.24 -11.08
N LEU A 96 19.90 1.46 -11.38
CA LEU A 96 19.14 2.30 -10.46
C LEU A 96 17.67 1.87 -10.39
N ALA A 97 17.07 1.44 -11.49
CA ALA A 97 15.73 0.90 -11.52
C ALA A 97 15.58 -0.36 -10.63
N GLU A 98 16.55 -1.27 -10.68
CA GLU A 98 16.58 -2.47 -9.82
C GLU A 98 16.66 -2.13 -8.34
N LYS A 99 17.42 -1.11 -7.97
CA LYS A 99 17.51 -0.63 -6.59
C LYS A 99 16.16 -0.11 -6.10
N GLU A 100 15.50 0.71 -6.89
CA GLU A 100 14.16 1.23 -6.55
C GLU A 100 13.13 0.10 -6.48
N ALA A 101 13.22 -0.90 -7.36
CA ALA A 101 12.35 -2.08 -7.34
C ALA A 101 12.54 -2.92 -6.08
N ALA A 102 13.77 -3.08 -5.60
CA ALA A 102 14.05 -3.78 -4.34
C ALA A 102 13.44 -3.04 -3.14
N GLU A 103 13.55 -1.72 -3.11
CA GLU A 103 12.93 -0.89 -2.08
C GLU A 103 11.39 -0.95 -2.15
N LEU A 104 10.82 -0.90 -3.36
CA LEU A 104 9.39 -1.04 -3.60
C LEU A 104 8.84 -2.36 -3.05
N ALA A 105 9.52 -3.47 -3.29
CA ALA A 105 9.11 -4.78 -2.79
C ALA A 105 9.02 -4.81 -1.26
N ILE A 106 9.90 -4.11 -0.56
CA ILE A 106 9.89 -3.98 0.90
C ILE A 106 8.71 -3.12 1.37
N ILE A 107 8.45 -2.00 0.71
CA ILE A 107 7.31 -1.13 1.02
C ILE A 107 5.98 -1.87 0.83
N ASP A 108 5.86 -2.65 -0.23
CA ASP A 108 4.65 -3.42 -0.55
C ASP A 108 4.30 -4.45 0.54
N GLU A 109 5.27 -4.95 1.31
CA GLU A 109 5.02 -5.84 2.45
C GLU A 109 4.20 -5.19 3.57
N TYR A 110 4.21 -3.87 3.67
CA TYR A 110 3.44 -3.10 4.66
C TYR A 110 2.03 -2.74 4.19
N LEU A 111 1.78 -2.80 2.89
CA LEU A 111 0.45 -2.55 2.32
C LEU A 111 -0.49 -3.73 2.59
N PRO A 112 -1.82 -3.48 2.63
CA PRO A 112 -2.79 -4.56 2.57
C PRO A 112 -2.54 -5.46 1.35
N GLU A 113 -3.00 -6.71 1.43
CA GLU A 113 -2.89 -7.64 0.32
C GLU A 113 -3.49 -7.02 -0.96
N GLN A 114 -2.68 -6.94 -2.01
CA GLN A 114 -3.12 -6.45 -3.31
C GLN A 114 -3.99 -7.49 -3.99
N ILE A 115 -5.06 -7.05 -4.61
CA ILE A 115 -5.99 -7.94 -5.31
C ILE A 115 -5.73 -7.95 -6.81
N SER A 116 -6.11 -9.06 -7.45
CA SER A 116 -5.96 -9.23 -8.89
C SER A 116 -6.87 -8.29 -9.68
N ASP A 117 -6.52 -8.05 -10.93
CA ASP A 117 -7.35 -7.24 -11.84
C ASP A 117 -8.74 -7.84 -12.01
N ALA A 118 -8.84 -9.17 -12.08
CA ALA A 118 -10.11 -9.87 -12.15
C ALA A 118 -11.01 -9.62 -10.92
N ASP A 119 -10.41 -9.60 -9.73
CA ASP A 119 -11.15 -9.30 -8.50
C ASP A 119 -11.57 -7.83 -8.43
N ILE A 120 -10.72 -6.91 -8.91
CA ILE A 120 -11.07 -5.49 -9.04
C ILE A 120 -12.27 -5.33 -9.98
N GLU A 121 -12.23 -5.97 -11.14
CA GLU A 121 -13.34 -5.95 -12.09
C GLU A 121 -14.64 -6.51 -11.49
N ALA A 122 -14.56 -7.61 -10.77
CA ALA A 122 -15.72 -8.23 -10.12
C ALA A 122 -16.35 -7.29 -9.07
N ILE A 123 -15.52 -6.60 -8.27
CA ILE A 123 -16.00 -5.62 -7.30
C ILE A 123 -16.67 -4.43 -8.01
N ILE A 124 -16.06 -3.92 -9.07
CA ILE A 124 -16.62 -2.82 -9.86
C ILE A 124 -17.93 -3.21 -10.52
N ASP A 125 -18.02 -4.40 -11.10
CA ASP A 125 -19.26 -4.91 -11.70
C ASP A 125 -20.39 -5.02 -10.67
N GLY A 126 -20.07 -5.50 -9.47
CA GLY A 126 -21.00 -5.52 -8.35
C GLY A 126 -21.51 -4.15 -7.93
N LEU A 127 -20.63 -3.15 -7.92
CA LEU A 127 -20.97 -1.75 -7.60
C LEU A 127 -21.80 -1.11 -8.70
N ILE A 128 -21.51 -1.38 -9.97
CA ILE A 128 -22.31 -0.92 -11.10
C ILE A 128 -23.72 -1.48 -11.02
N ALA A 129 -23.87 -2.79 -10.76
CA ALA A 129 -25.16 -3.42 -10.59
C ALA A 129 -25.94 -2.84 -9.40
N LYS A 130 -25.28 -2.62 -8.29
CA LYS A 130 -25.88 -2.09 -7.06
C LYS A 130 -26.32 -0.63 -7.19
N THR A 131 -25.55 0.19 -7.88
CA THR A 131 -25.83 1.64 -8.06
C THR A 131 -26.72 1.93 -9.25
N GLY A 132 -26.91 0.99 -10.17
CA GLY A 132 -27.62 1.19 -11.42
C GLY A 132 -26.90 2.10 -12.41
N ALA A 133 -25.58 2.31 -12.23
CA ALA A 133 -24.79 3.12 -13.14
C ALA A 133 -24.81 2.58 -14.57
N SER A 134 -25.03 3.44 -15.56
CA SER A 134 -25.19 3.03 -16.96
C SER A 134 -24.37 3.85 -17.95
N SER A 135 -23.75 4.95 -17.51
CA SER A 135 -23.00 5.83 -18.38
C SER A 135 -21.82 6.50 -17.67
N ALA A 136 -20.95 7.14 -18.44
CA ALA A 136 -19.82 7.92 -17.91
C ALA A 136 -20.26 9.02 -16.92
N LYS A 137 -21.48 9.51 -17.00
CA LYS A 137 -22.04 10.49 -16.06
C LYS A 137 -22.21 9.91 -14.64
N ASP A 138 -22.36 8.61 -14.54
CA ASP A 138 -22.52 7.89 -13.27
C ASP A 138 -21.20 7.48 -12.63
N MET A 139 -20.07 7.87 -13.21
CA MET A 139 -18.73 7.49 -12.75
C MET A 139 -18.51 7.80 -11.26
N GLY A 140 -18.97 8.95 -10.79
CA GLY A 140 -18.88 9.34 -9.38
C GLY A 140 -19.64 8.42 -8.43
N LYS A 141 -20.75 7.84 -8.86
CA LYS A 141 -21.55 6.89 -8.07
C LYS A 141 -20.82 5.56 -7.83
N VAL A 142 -19.95 5.17 -8.75
CA VAL A 142 -19.16 3.92 -8.67
C VAL A 142 -17.79 4.19 -8.05
N MET A 143 -17.12 5.28 -8.40
CA MET A 143 -15.77 5.61 -7.93
C MET A 143 -15.70 5.79 -6.42
N GLY A 144 -16.65 6.47 -5.79
CA GLY A 144 -16.67 6.68 -4.35
C GLY A 144 -16.63 5.36 -3.57
N PRO A 145 -17.62 4.48 -3.74
CA PRO A 145 -17.63 3.15 -3.12
C PRO A 145 -16.44 2.28 -3.51
N ALA A 146 -16.02 2.30 -4.79
CA ALA A 146 -14.89 1.52 -5.27
C ALA A 146 -13.59 1.94 -4.57
N MET A 147 -13.32 3.22 -4.48
CA MET A 147 -12.13 3.73 -3.79
C MET A 147 -12.15 3.44 -2.30
N LYS A 148 -13.32 3.43 -1.67
CA LYS A 148 -13.47 3.07 -0.26
C LYS A 148 -13.13 1.60 -0.01
N GLU A 149 -13.60 0.71 -0.88
CA GLU A 149 -13.39 -0.74 -0.76
C GLU A 149 -11.98 -1.17 -1.17
N LEU A 150 -11.43 -0.54 -2.21
CA LEU A 150 -10.16 -0.90 -2.84
C LEU A 150 -8.96 -0.08 -2.34
N LYS A 151 -9.18 0.85 -1.42
CA LYS A 151 -8.12 1.73 -0.91
C LYS A 151 -6.95 0.94 -0.33
N GLY A 152 -5.75 1.19 -0.86
CA GLY A 152 -4.53 0.49 -0.48
C GLY A 152 -4.41 -0.94 -0.98
N ARG A 153 -5.46 -1.52 -1.57
CA ARG A 153 -5.47 -2.88 -2.14
C ARG A 153 -5.31 -2.89 -3.66
N ALA A 154 -5.58 -1.78 -4.29
CA ALA A 154 -5.44 -1.57 -5.72
C ALA A 154 -4.98 -0.13 -6.03
N ASP A 155 -4.32 0.04 -7.16
CA ASP A 155 -3.93 1.36 -7.66
C ASP A 155 -5.18 2.16 -8.07
N GLY A 156 -5.31 3.40 -7.55
CA GLY A 156 -6.46 4.24 -7.81
C GLY A 156 -6.64 4.61 -9.28
N GLY A 157 -5.54 4.84 -9.99
CA GLY A 157 -5.57 5.10 -11.43
C GLY A 157 -6.08 3.91 -12.24
N LYS A 158 -5.70 2.70 -11.84
CA LYS A 158 -6.18 1.44 -12.42
C LYS A 158 -7.67 1.24 -12.18
N VAL A 159 -8.13 1.46 -10.96
CA VAL A 159 -9.56 1.40 -10.61
C VAL A 159 -10.37 2.38 -11.47
N GLN A 160 -9.90 3.61 -11.59
CA GLN A 160 -10.54 4.63 -12.43
C GLN A 160 -10.61 4.22 -13.90
N ALA A 161 -9.54 3.67 -14.45
CA ALA A 161 -9.50 3.20 -15.84
C ALA A 161 -10.51 2.06 -16.09
N ILE A 162 -10.63 1.13 -15.16
CA ILE A 162 -11.57 0.01 -15.26
C ILE A 162 -13.01 0.52 -15.17
N VAL A 163 -13.34 1.39 -14.22
CA VAL A 163 -14.67 2.00 -14.09
C VAL A 163 -15.05 2.76 -15.36
N LYS A 164 -14.14 3.58 -15.87
CA LYS A 164 -14.33 4.34 -17.10
C LYS A 164 -14.60 3.41 -18.30
N SER A 165 -13.81 2.35 -18.45
CA SER A 165 -13.98 1.38 -19.51
C SER A 165 -15.34 0.67 -19.45
N LYS A 166 -15.77 0.26 -18.26
CA LYS A 166 -17.05 -0.44 -18.08
C LYS A 166 -18.27 0.46 -18.28
N LEU A 167 -18.18 1.75 -17.97
CA LEU A 167 -19.26 2.71 -18.14
C LEU A 167 -19.29 3.37 -19.54
N ALA A 168 -18.22 3.27 -20.30
CA ALA A 168 -18.14 3.81 -21.65
C ALA A 168 -18.66 2.84 -22.74
N GLY A 169 -18.78 1.56 -22.40
CA GLY A 169 -19.29 0.52 -23.27
C GLY A 169 -20.76 0.34 -23.12
#